data_1dabc25fa582f5d5e36d36e17defee8d
#
_entry.id   1dabc25fa582f5d5e36d36e17defee8d
#
_cell.length_a   1.000
_cell.length_b   1.000
_cell.length_c   1.000
_cell.angle_alpha   90.00
_cell.angle_beta   90.00
_cell.angle_gamma   90.00
#
_symmetry.space_group_name_H-M   'P 1'
#
loop_
_entity.id
_entity.type
_entity.pdbx_description
1 polymer ?
#
loop_
_entity_poly.entity_id
_entity_poly.type
_entity_poly.pdbx_seq_one_letter_code
_entity_poly.pdbx_strand_id
1 'polypeptide(L)'
;MSKENNENKNSSLKNNVNSSDKIKIHKEPLFNIGDIVKHRIYPFRGVIIDVDPEFSNTEEWYQSIPAEIRPSRKQPYYHLMAENTETFYTAYVSQQNLINDGENGPLEHPDLEEMFSGMDKGKYRLRNEVRN
;
A
#
# COMPACT_ATOMS: atom_id res chain seq x y z
N MET A 1 -29.11 17.02 12.71
CA MET A 1 -29.17 16.93 12.05
C MET A 1 -29.10 17.10 11.98
N SER A 2 -29.01 16.93 12.56
CA SER A 2 -28.72 16.91 12.05
C SER A 2 -28.35 17.08 12.12
N LYS A 3 -27.88 16.60 11.99
CA LYS A 3 -27.45 16.59 11.59
C LYS A 3 -27.11 16.64 11.33
N GLU A 4 -26.96 16.24 11.58
CA GLU A 4 -26.52 16.18 11.04
C GLU A 4 -26.26 16.25 10.71
N ASN A 5 -26.61 16.42 11.40
CA ASN A 5 -26.34 16.30 10.86
C ASN A 5 -26.02 16.28 10.64
N ASN A 6 -25.83 16.15 10.85
CA ASN A 6 -25.50 16.05 10.26
C ASN A 6 -25.16 16.12 10.01
N GLU A 7 -24.78 15.58 9.90
CA GLU A 7 -24.36 15.64 9.24
C GLU A 7 -24.08 15.76 8.84
N ASN A 8 -24.26 15.92 9.50
CA ASN A 8 -23.98 15.87 8.85
C ASN A 8 -23.67 15.94 8.70
N LYS A 9 -23.35 15.68 8.65
CA LYS A 9 -23.06 15.76 8.12
C LYS A 9 -22.79 15.79 7.73
N ASN A 10 -22.87 15.88 8.19
CA ASN A 10 -22.60 15.81 7.49
C ASN A 10 -22.38 15.91 7.16
N SER A 11 -22.03 16.01 7.23
CA SER A 11 -21.92 16.00 6.45
C SER A 11 -21.65 16.10 6.16
N SER A 12 -21.36 16.03 6.25
CA SER A 12 -21.22 15.95 5.54
C SER A 12 -20.96 16.04 5.30
N LEU A 13 -20.53 15.89 5.34
CA LEU A 13 -20.47 15.91 4.70
C LEU A 13 -20.38 15.97 4.37
N LYS A 14 -19.89 15.90 4.32
CA LYS A 14 -19.93 16.00 3.71
C LYS A 14 -19.60 15.90 3.37
N ASN A 15 -19.37 16.01 3.54
CA ASN A 15 -19.21 15.95 2.96
C ASN A 15 -18.76 15.94 2.82
N ASN A 16 -18.47 16.07 2.88
CA ASN A 16 -18.00 16.01 2.43
C ASN A 16 -17.35 15.99 2.34
N VAL A 17 -17.03 16.19 2.51
CA VAL A 17 -16.31 16.00 2.18
C VAL A 17 -16.19 15.80 1.81
N ASN A 18 -15.87 16.02 1.45
CA ASN A 18 -15.56 15.72 0.82
C ASN A 18 -15.36 14.96 0.50
N SER A 19 -15.47 14.89 0.15
CA SER A 19 -15.26 13.62 0.03
C SER A 19 -14.04 13.12 -0.77
N SER A 20 -13.94 13.26 -2.03
CA SER A 20 -12.72 13.01 -2.80
C SER A 20 -11.55 13.73 -2.19
N ASP A 21 -11.83 14.82 -1.56
CA ASP A 21 -10.80 15.57 -0.86
C ASP A 21 -10.19 14.80 0.26
N LYS A 22 -10.85 13.78 0.72
CA LYS A 22 -10.40 13.07 1.90
C LYS A 22 -9.25 12.16 1.61
N ILE A 23 -9.05 11.81 0.34
CA ILE A 23 -7.94 10.98 -0.06
C ILE A 23 -7.02 11.83 -0.90
N LYS A 24 -5.88 12.14 -0.31
CA LYS A 24 -4.86 12.85 -1.04
C LYS A 24 -4.02 11.86 -1.79
N ILE A 25 -3.88 12.08 -3.10
CA ILE A 25 -3.06 11.22 -3.91
C ILE A 25 -1.73 11.91 -4.14
N HIS A 26 -0.69 11.34 -3.54
CA HIS A 26 0.66 11.85 -3.68
C HIS A 26 1.28 11.21 -4.90
N LYS A 27 1.89 12.02 -5.74
CA LYS A 27 2.53 11.53 -6.96
C LYS A 27 3.95 11.09 -6.73
N GLU A 28 4.55 11.50 -5.62
CA GLU A 28 5.91 11.09 -5.30
C GLU A 28 5.87 9.84 -4.42
N PRO A 29 6.81 8.92 -4.61
CA PRO A 29 6.85 7.72 -3.77
C PRO A 29 7.10 8.10 -2.31
N LEU A 30 6.25 7.58 -1.44
CA LEU A 30 6.36 7.77 0.00
C LEU A 30 7.07 6.61 0.69
N PHE A 31 7.21 5.48 -0.01
CA PHE A 31 7.80 4.28 0.56
C PHE A 31 8.99 3.83 -0.28
N ASN A 32 9.91 3.14 0.36
CA ASN A 32 11.14 2.68 -0.27
C ASN A 32 11.22 1.17 -0.23
N ILE A 33 12.07 0.60 -1.09
CA ILE A 33 12.34 -0.83 -1.06
C ILE A 33 12.83 -1.20 0.34
N GLY A 34 12.23 -2.23 0.91
CA GLY A 34 12.56 -2.66 2.26
C GLY A 34 11.59 -2.18 3.32
N ASP A 35 10.76 -1.18 3.02
CA ASP A 35 9.78 -0.71 3.98
C ASP A 35 8.71 -1.78 4.20
N ILE A 36 8.26 -1.89 5.45
CA ILE A 36 7.18 -2.78 5.80
C ILE A 36 5.89 -1.97 5.80
N VAL A 37 4.90 -2.45 5.07
CA VAL A 37 3.62 -1.76 4.93
C VAL A 37 2.49 -2.73 5.17
N LYS A 38 1.31 -2.18 5.43
CA LYS A 38 0.10 -2.99 5.47
C LYS A 38 -0.95 -2.33 4.60
N HIS A 39 -1.91 -3.14 4.14
CA HIS A 39 -3.02 -2.62 3.35
C HIS A 39 -3.97 -1.89 4.28
N ARG A 40 -4.52 -0.80 3.79
CA ARG A 40 -5.42 0.03 4.57
C ARG A 40 -6.72 -0.72 4.89
N ILE A 41 -7.16 -1.58 3.99
CA ILE A 41 -8.47 -2.22 4.08
C ILE A 41 -8.36 -3.73 4.28
N TYR A 42 -7.53 -4.40 3.47
CA TYR A 42 -7.44 -5.86 3.48
C TYR A 42 -6.42 -6.33 4.51
N PRO A 43 -6.64 -7.51 5.10
CA PRO A 43 -5.80 -7.95 6.23
C PRO A 43 -4.50 -8.60 5.78
N PHE A 44 -3.62 -7.83 5.17
CA PHE A 44 -2.30 -8.34 4.82
C PHE A 44 -1.26 -7.24 4.98
N ARG A 45 -0.02 -7.68 5.10
CA ARG A 45 1.14 -6.80 5.19
C ARG A 45 2.19 -7.30 4.22
N GLY A 46 3.18 -6.48 3.93
CA GLY A 46 4.20 -6.86 2.97
C GLY A 46 5.44 -6.00 3.09
N VAL A 47 6.48 -6.44 2.38
CA VAL A 47 7.72 -5.69 2.27
C VAL A 47 7.82 -5.21 0.83
N ILE A 48 8.14 -3.95 0.65
CA ILE A 48 8.23 -3.35 -0.69
C ILE A 48 9.49 -3.86 -1.37
N ILE A 49 9.32 -4.42 -2.57
CA ILE A 49 10.44 -4.95 -3.34
C ILE A 49 10.66 -4.19 -4.64
N ASP A 50 9.69 -3.38 -5.08
CA ASP A 50 9.85 -2.58 -6.28
C ASP A 50 8.80 -1.48 -6.28
N VAL A 51 9.08 -0.40 -7.00
CA VAL A 51 8.23 0.78 -7.05
C VAL A 51 8.02 1.20 -8.50
N ASP A 52 6.77 1.34 -8.90
CA ASP A 52 6.43 1.92 -10.20
C ASP A 52 5.94 3.33 -9.97
N PRO A 53 6.49 4.33 -10.68
CA PRO A 53 6.06 5.72 -10.48
C PRO A 53 4.57 5.94 -10.74
N GLU A 54 4.01 5.18 -11.67
CA GLU A 54 2.58 5.18 -11.96
C GLU A 54 2.19 3.75 -12.27
N PHE A 55 0.87 3.52 -12.35
CA PHE A 55 0.36 2.19 -12.65
C PHE A 55 1.07 1.60 -13.88
N SER A 56 1.55 0.38 -13.74
CA SER A 56 2.30 -0.29 -14.80
C SER A 56 1.98 -1.79 -14.79
N ASN A 57 0.72 -2.11 -14.97
CA ASN A 57 0.26 -3.49 -15.11
C ASN A 57 -0.73 -3.50 -16.28
N THR A 58 -1.40 -4.61 -16.49
CA THR A 58 -2.28 -4.71 -17.65
C THR A 58 -3.59 -4.00 -17.41
N GLU A 59 -4.21 -3.59 -18.51
CA GLU A 59 -5.52 -2.99 -18.44
C GLU A 59 -6.54 -3.97 -17.87
N GLU A 60 -6.43 -5.25 -18.21
CA GLU A 60 -7.33 -6.27 -17.68
C GLU A 60 -7.23 -6.35 -16.17
N TRP A 61 -6.01 -6.31 -15.65
CA TRP A 61 -5.81 -6.34 -14.21
C TRP A 61 -6.50 -5.14 -13.56
N TYR A 62 -6.30 -3.96 -14.14
CA TYR A 62 -6.87 -2.73 -13.60
C TYR A 62 -8.40 -2.78 -13.62
N GLN A 63 -8.97 -3.22 -14.73
CA GLN A 63 -10.41 -3.29 -14.87
C GLN A 63 -11.03 -4.37 -14.00
N SER A 64 -10.24 -5.34 -13.54
CA SER A 64 -10.74 -6.37 -12.64
C SER A 64 -11.04 -5.82 -11.25
N ILE A 65 -10.51 -4.66 -10.91
CA ILE A 65 -10.80 -4.02 -9.62
C ILE A 65 -12.18 -3.40 -9.72
N PRO A 66 -13.07 -3.66 -8.76
CA PRO A 66 -14.40 -3.03 -8.79
C PRO A 66 -14.29 -1.51 -8.86
N ALA A 67 -15.13 -0.91 -9.70
CA ALA A 67 -15.01 0.51 -9.99
C ALA A 67 -15.06 1.38 -8.73
N GLU A 68 -15.83 0.94 -7.74
CA GLU A 68 -16.04 1.72 -6.52
C GLU A 68 -14.76 1.88 -5.71
N ILE A 69 -13.83 0.92 -5.84
CA ILE A 69 -12.61 0.94 -5.04
C ILE A 69 -11.35 1.00 -5.90
N ARG A 70 -11.52 1.23 -7.19
CA ARG A 70 -10.39 1.24 -8.13
C ARG A 70 -9.56 2.51 -7.93
N PRO A 71 -8.27 2.37 -7.60
CA PRO A 71 -7.44 3.55 -7.32
C PRO A 71 -7.05 4.27 -8.61
N SER A 72 -6.68 5.55 -8.48
CA SER A 72 -6.15 6.29 -9.61
C SER A 72 -4.87 5.65 -10.13
N ARG A 73 -4.68 5.68 -11.45
CA ARG A 73 -3.44 5.20 -12.07
C ARG A 73 -2.28 6.17 -11.86
N LYS A 74 -2.57 7.41 -11.52
CA LYS A 74 -1.55 8.46 -11.50
C LYS A 74 -1.00 8.64 -10.10
N GLN A 75 -0.41 7.58 -9.60
CA GLN A 75 0.26 7.56 -8.30
C GLN A 75 1.19 6.36 -8.29
N PRO A 76 2.15 6.34 -7.38
CA PRO A 76 3.04 5.18 -7.29
C PRO A 76 2.28 3.90 -6.95
N TYR A 77 2.72 2.80 -7.52
CA TYR A 77 2.26 1.46 -7.21
C TYR A 77 3.46 0.64 -6.76
N TYR A 78 3.22 -0.30 -5.88
CA TYR A 78 4.30 -1.04 -5.23
C TYR A 78 4.13 -2.53 -5.40
N HIS A 79 5.24 -3.19 -5.65
CA HIS A 79 5.31 -4.64 -5.67
C HIS A 79 5.73 -5.09 -4.27
N LEU A 80 5.00 -6.01 -3.69
CA LEU A 80 5.23 -6.45 -2.32
C LEU A 80 5.46 -7.95 -2.26
N MET A 81 6.37 -8.38 -1.38
CA MET A 81 6.31 -9.73 -0.85
C MET A 81 5.35 -9.66 0.32
N ALA A 82 4.20 -10.30 0.18
CA ALA A 82 3.07 -10.11 1.07
C ALA A 82 2.71 -11.37 1.82
N GLU A 83 2.05 -11.19 2.96
CA GLU A 83 1.56 -12.32 3.74
C GLU A 83 0.27 -11.94 4.46
N ASN A 84 -0.57 -12.94 4.65
CA ASN A 84 -1.69 -12.83 5.56
C ASN A 84 -1.59 -14.00 6.54
N THR A 85 -2.65 -14.30 7.29
CA THR A 85 -2.59 -15.36 8.30
C THR A 85 -2.49 -16.75 7.69
N GLU A 86 -2.69 -16.88 6.38
CA GLU A 86 -2.80 -18.19 5.76
C GLU A 86 -1.77 -18.47 4.68
N THR A 87 -1.22 -17.46 4.05
CA THR A 87 -0.36 -17.72 2.90
C THR A 87 0.60 -16.58 2.62
N PHE A 88 1.59 -16.88 1.78
CA PHE A 88 2.57 -15.92 1.27
C PHE A 88 2.34 -15.73 -0.22
N TYR A 89 2.50 -14.50 -0.69
CA TYR A 89 2.26 -14.21 -2.10
C TYR A 89 2.93 -12.89 -2.48
N THR A 90 2.80 -12.50 -3.75
CA THR A 90 3.21 -11.18 -4.18
C THR A 90 1.94 -10.35 -4.42
N ALA A 91 2.04 -9.06 -4.15
CA ALA A 91 0.90 -8.16 -4.32
C ALA A 91 1.34 -6.91 -5.05
N TYR A 92 0.40 -6.27 -5.72
CA TYR A 92 0.63 -5.01 -6.44
C TYR A 92 -0.40 -4.02 -5.91
N VAL A 93 0.07 -2.95 -5.25
CA VAL A 93 -0.84 -2.10 -4.47
C VAL A 93 -0.53 -0.64 -4.71
N SER A 94 -1.58 0.16 -4.87
CA SER A 94 -1.46 1.61 -5.02
C SER A 94 -1.01 2.23 -3.71
N GLN A 95 -0.28 3.33 -3.83
CA GLN A 95 0.24 4.03 -2.66
C GLN A 95 -0.84 4.46 -1.69
N GLN A 96 -1.99 4.87 -2.20
CA GLN A 96 -3.07 5.35 -1.33
C GLN A 96 -3.60 4.28 -0.38
N ASN A 97 -3.37 3.02 -0.70
CA ASN A 97 -3.88 1.93 0.11
C ASN A 97 -2.85 1.31 1.02
N LEU A 98 -1.68 1.95 1.17
CA LEU A 98 -0.61 1.42 2.00
C LEU A 98 -0.32 2.34 3.18
N ILE A 99 0.00 1.72 4.31
CA ILE A 99 0.36 2.41 5.55
C ILE A 99 1.63 1.77 6.08
N ASN A 100 2.56 2.59 6.60
CA ASN A 100 3.77 2.05 7.20
C ASN A 100 3.43 1.12 8.36
N ASP A 101 4.12 -0.01 8.45
CA ASP A 101 3.84 -1.03 9.45
C ASP A 101 5.12 -1.55 10.09
N GLY A 102 6.20 -0.76 10.03
CA GLY A 102 7.50 -1.22 10.53
C GLY A 102 7.52 -1.50 12.01
N GLU A 103 6.62 -0.90 12.77
CA GLU A 103 6.58 -1.10 14.23
C GLU A 103 6.11 -2.49 14.62
N ASN A 104 5.47 -3.21 13.73
CA ASN A 104 4.89 -4.50 14.06
C ASN A 104 5.80 -5.67 13.72
N GLY A 105 7.07 -5.38 13.46
CA GLY A 105 8.08 -6.42 13.38
C GLY A 105 8.15 -7.10 12.03
N PRO A 106 9.01 -8.13 11.95
CA PRO A 106 9.31 -8.75 10.66
C PRO A 106 8.18 -9.60 10.12
N LEU A 107 8.27 -9.87 8.83
CA LEU A 107 7.39 -10.82 8.16
C LEU A 107 8.05 -12.18 8.12
N GLU A 108 7.26 -13.20 7.77
CA GLU A 108 7.75 -14.57 7.70
C GLU A 108 7.84 -15.07 6.26
N HIS A 109 7.60 -14.22 5.29
CA HIS A 109 7.64 -14.60 3.89
C HIS A 109 9.00 -15.23 3.56
N PRO A 110 9.01 -16.46 3.05
CA PRO A 110 10.27 -17.19 2.89
C PRO A 110 11.22 -16.60 1.85
N ASP A 111 10.70 -15.84 0.89
CA ASP A 111 11.53 -15.31 -0.17
C ASP A 111 12.26 -14.03 0.21
N LEU A 112 12.00 -13.49 1.39
CA LEU A 112 12.66 -12.25 1.80
C LEU A 112 14.17 -12.43 1.92
N GLU A 113 14.61 -13.61 2.29
CA GLU A 113 16.05 -13.85 2.46
C GLU A 113 16.83 -13.75 1.17
N GLU A 114 16.17 -13.93 0.04
CA GLU A 114 16.85 -13.85 -1.24
C GLU A 114 17.25 -12.42 -1.55
N MET A 115 16.51 -11.46 -1.06
CA MET A 115 16.72 -10.07 -1.41
C MET A 115 17.27 -9.23 -0.27
N PHE A 116 16.95 -9.61 0.97
CA PHE A 116 17.29 -8.82 2.14
C PHE A 116 18.16 -9.60 3.10
N SER A 117 19.08 -8.88 3.76
CA SER A 117 19.98 -9.52 4.72
C SER A 117 19.41 -9.51 6.14
N GLY A 118 18.35 -8.75 6.39
CA GLY A 118 17.75 -8.66 7.71
C GLY A 118 17.10 -7.33 7.92
N MET A 119 16.67 -7.07 9.14
CA MET A 119 16.00 -5.82 9.48
C MET A 119 16.90 -4.88 10.26
N ASP A 120 16.61 -3.59 10.11
CA ASP A 120 17.29 -2.55 10.86
C ASP A 120 16.32 -1.39 11.02
N LYS A 121 15.97 -1.07 12.27
CA LYS A 121 15.13 0.09 12.58
C LYS A 121 13.78 0.06 11.85
N GLY A 122 13.17 -1.12 11.84
CA GLY A 122 11.82 -1.26 11.30
C GLY A 122 11.72 -1.41 9.82
N LYS A 123 12.84 -1.68 9.13
CA LYS A 123 12.79 -1.92 7.68
C LYS A 123 13.83 -2.95 7.31
N TYR A 124 13.63 -3.55 6.14
CA TYR A 124 14.55 -4.57 5.63
C TYR A 124 15.69 -3.92 4.86
N ARG A 125 16.84 -4.56 4.89
CA ARG A 125 18.04 -4.05 4.24
C ARG A 125 18.40 -4.93 3.06
N LEU A 126 18.61 -4.32 1.91
CA LEU A 126 19.03 -5.04 0.72
C LEU A 126 20.37 -5.70 0.95
N ARG A 127 20.53 -6.89 0.38
CA ARG A 127 21.83 -7.57 0.43
C ARG A 127 22.83 -6.80 -0.41
N ASN A 128 24.05 -6.72 0.05
CA ASN A 128 25.10 -6.01 -0.67
C ASN A 128 25.34 -6.60 -2.04
N GLU A 129 25.29 -7.90 -2.17
CA GLU A 129 25.56 -8.56 -3.44
C GLU A 129 24.51 -8.20 -4.49
N VAL A 130 23.34 -7.76 -4.09
CA VAL A 130 22.28 -7.38 -5.03
C VAL A 130 22.62 -6.06 -5.71
N ARG A 131 23.46 -5.26 -5.06
CA ARG A 131 23.75 -3.90 -5.56
C ARG A 131 24.97 -3.85 -6.46
N ASN A 132 25.60 -4.96 -6.65
CA ASN A 132 26.77 -5.03 -7.55
C ASN A 132 26.38 -5.50 -8.94
#